data_59c26ef5b98c18e641d0f6a7abccb849
#
_entry.id   59c26ef5b98c18e641d0f6a7abccb849
#
_cell.length_a   1.000
_cell.length_b   1.000
_cell.length_c   1.000
_cell.angle_alpha   90.00
_cell.angle_beta   90.00
_cell.angle_gamma   90.00
#
_symmetry.space_group_name_H-M   'P 1'
#
loop_
_entity.id
_entity.type
_entity.pdbx_description
1 polymer ?
#
loop_
_entity_poly.entity_id
_entity_poly.type
_entity_poly.pdbx_seq_one_letter_code
_entity_poly.pdbx_strand_id
1 'polypeptide(L)'
;GVAWQAAQCATDEDIKRLKLALDNNAAAIGDTAEFIRTDVAFHYELTVITRNPVFSAIHDILVQWLIDQRTTTIHMPDADRLSIRDHTAVYEAVAQHDPMRAFHEMTSHLRLISQLYKESKRLHDEIMRNVAKDVAARVDRENEAMWSSLRVDRASADKSGKKRKPEP
;
A
#
# COMPACT_ATOMS: atom_id res chain seq x y z
N GLY A 1 21.01 6.65 -12.60
CA GLY A 1 19.86 7.17 -11.85
C GLY A 1 20.28 8.11 -10.71
N VAL A 2 19.30 8.61 -9.95
CA VAL A 2 19.51 9.61 -8.88
C VAL A 2 20.58 9.15 -7.87
N ALA A 3 20.45 7.95 -7.30
CA ALA A 3 21.41 7.44 -6.31
C ALA A 3 22.85 7.32 -6.86
N TRP A 4 23.00 6.93 -8.12
CA TRP A 4 24.30 6.90 -8.80
C TRP A 4 24.95 8.28 -8.84
N GLN A 5 24.19 9.30 -9.23
CA GLN A 5 24.70 10.68 -9.28
C GLN A 5 24.89 11.26 -7.88
N ALA A 6 24.03 10.95 -6.93
CA ALA A 6 24.22 11.36 -5.55
C ALA A 6 25.54 10.84 -4.98
N ALA A 7 25.89 9.58 -5.22
CA ALA A 7 27.17 9.00 -4.78
C ALA A 7 28.41 9.70 -5.42
N GLN A 8 28.27 10.23 -6.65
CA GLN A 8 29.34 10.99 -7.29
C GLN A 8 29.53 12.41 -6.75
N CYS A 9 28.40 13.05 -6.31
CA CYS A 9 28.38 14.47 -5.99
C CYS A 9 28.34 14.77 -4.50
N ALA A 10 28.06 13.75 -3.64
CA ALA A 10 27.86 13.96 -2.21
C ALA A 10 29.09 14.62 -1.56
N THR A 11 28.83 15.63 -0.75
CA THR A 11 29.79 16.19 0.19
C THR A 11 29.60 15.57 1.57
N ASP A 12 30.57 15.76 2.48
CA ASP A 12 30.43 15.31 3.87
C ASP A 12 29.16 15.84 4.56
N GLU A 13 28.75 17.06 4.21
CA GLU A 13 27.53 17.66 4.74
C GLU A 13 26.27 17.03 4.14
N ASP A 14 26.29 16.69 2.86
CA ASP A 14 25.22 15.93 2.21
C ASP A 14 25.06 14.55 2.87
N ILE A 15 26.17 13.86 3.13
CA ILE A 15 26.16 12.54 3.78
C ILE A 15 25.55 12.63 5.19
N LYS A 16 25.87 13.68 5.96
CA LYS A 16 25.25 13.90 7.27
C LYS A 16 23.75 14.13 7.17
N ARG A 17 23.28 14.94 6.21
CA ARG A 17 21.84 15.16 6.00
C ARG A 17 21.11 13.90 5.58
N LEU A 18 21.71 13.13 4.65
CA LEU A 18 21.15 11.85 4.23
C LEU A 18 21.07 10.84 5.38
N LYS A 19 22.12 10.83 6.26
CA LYS A 19 22.10 10.01 7.47
C LYS A 19 20.96 10.40 8.41
N LEU A 20 20.77 11.69 8.63
CA LEU A 20 19.68 12.20 9.47
C LEU A 20 18.30 11.80 8.89
N ALA A 21 18.12 11.89 7.57
CA ALA A 21 16.89 11.46 6.91
C ALA A 21 16.64 9.96 7.10
N LEU A 22 17.69 9.13 6.97
CA LEU A 22 17.62 7.69 7.23
C LEU A 22 17.24 7.39 8.68
N ASP A 23 17.90 8.07 9.65
CA ASP A 23 17.65 7.84 11.07
C ASP A 23 16.22 8.22 11.48
N ASN A 24 15.71 9.34 10.93
CA ASN A 24 14.32 9.75 11.14
C ASN A 24 13.35 8.70 10.57
N ASN A 25 13.66 8.14 9.40
CA ASN A 25 12.82 7.10 8.81
C ASN A 25 12.87 5.79 9.64
N ALA A 26 14.04 5.40 10.13
CA ALA A 26 14.19 4.25 11.00
C ALA A 26 13.45 4.42 12.35
N ALA A 27 13.48 5.62 12.92
CA ALA A 27 12.78 5.95 14.17
C ALA A 27 11.25 5.93 14.01
N ALA A 28 10.74 6.08 12.79
CA ALA A 28 9.30 6.09 12.48
C ALA A 28 8.69 4.68 12.32
N ILE A 29 9.47 3.60 12.44
CA ILE A 29 8.95 2.23 12.40
C ILE A 29 7.82 2.07 13.43
N GLY A 30 6.65 1.61 12.97
CA GLY A 30 5.45 1.44 13.79
C GLY A 30 4.49 2.63 13.77
N ASP A 31 4.90 3.81 13.31
CA ASP A 31 4.02 4.94 12.99
C ASP A 31 3.90 5.09 11.47
N THR A 32 2.82 4.58 10.91
CA THR A 32 2.60 4.53 9.46
C THR A 32 2.68 5.91 8.80
N ALA A 33 2.05 6.92 9.38
CA ALA A 33 1.99 8.26 8.78
C ALA A 33 3.38 8.91 8.79
N GLU A 34 4.08 8.83 9.91
CA GLU A 34 5.43 9.37 10.06
C GLU A 34 6.44 8.59 9.21
N PHE A 35 6.29 7.26 9.11
CA PHE A 35 7.15 6.44 8.25
C PHE A 35 7.04 6.86 6.79
N ILE A 36 5.81 7.03 6.25
CA ILE A 36 5.60 7.48 4.88
C ILE A 36 6.23 8.87 4.66
N ARG A 37 6.02 9.80 5.58
CA ARG A 37 6.56 11.15 5.49
C ARG A 37 8.09 11.17 5.45
N THR A 38 8.73 10.41 6.32
CA THR A 38 10.20 10.34 6.43
C THR A 38 10.83 9.52 5.32
N ASP A 39 10.14 8.52 4.77
CA ASP A 39 10.54 7.77 3.58
C ASP A 39 10.62 8.69 2.34
N VAL A 40 9.59 9.49 2.12
CA VAL A 40 9.60 10.49 1.04
C VAL A 40 10.74 11.49 1.22
N ALA A 41 11.00 11.94 2.46
CA ALA A 41 12.10 12.87 2.76
C ALA A 41 13.48 12.25 2.46
N PHE A 42 13.69 10.97 2.76
CA PHE A 42 14.94 10.27 2.41
C PHE A 42 15.17 10.25 0.90
N HIS A 43 14.16 9.92 0.11
CA HIS A 43 14.26 9.93 -1.35
C HIS A 43 14.47 11.34 -1.92
N TYR A 44 13.82 12.34 -1.33
CA TYR A 44 14.02 13.74 -1.73
C TYR A 44 15.46 14.19 -1.48
N GLU A 45 16.06 13.87 -0.33
CA GLU A 45 17.45 14.24 -0.02
C GLU A 45 18.44 13.69 -1.07
N LEU A 46 18.23 12.48 -1.57
CA LEU A 46 19.02 11.94 -2.67
C LEU A 46 18.95 12.82 -3.94
N THR A 47 17.79 13.41 -4.24
CA THR A 47 17.66 14.32 -5.39
C THR A 47 18.41 15.64 -5.16
N VAL A 48 18.32 16.19 -3.95
CA VAL A 48 19.00 17.43 -3.55
C VAL A 48 20.52 17.28 -3.67
N ILE A 49 21.08 16.15 -3.23
CA ILE A 49 22.53 15.86 -3.32
C ILE A 49 23.02 15.95 -4.76
N THR A 50 22.21 15.56 -5.74
CA THR A 50 22.63 15.62 -7.15
C THR A 50 22.87 17.04 -7.67
N ARG A 51 22.33 18.06 -6.99
CA ARG A 51 22.33 19.46 -7.44
C ARG A 51 21.70 19.68 -8.82
N ASN A 52 20.95 18.70 -9.30
CA ASN A 52 20.23 18.76 -10.57
C ASN A 52 18.75 19.03 -10.34
N PRO A 53 18.25 20.23 -10.64
CA PRO A 53 16.86 20.61 -10.36
C PRO A 53 15.83 19.74 -11.10
N VAL A 54 16.23 19.08 -12.18
CA VAL A 54 15.36 18.16 -12.92
C VAL A 54 14.96 16.96 -12.05
N PHE A 55 15.86 16.42 -11.23
CA PHE A 55 15.52 15.29 -10.36
C PHE A 55 14.58 15.69 -9.23
N SER A 56 14.79 16.87 -8.64
CA SER A 56 13.87 17.38 -7.61
C SER A 56 12.49 17.66 -8.21
N ALA A 57 12.40 18.26 -9.39
CA ALA A 57 11.13 18.50 -10.08
C ALA A 57 10.40 17.19 -10.43
N ILE A 58 11.12 16.16 -10.88
CA ILE A 58 10.54 14.83 -11.13
C ILE A 58 10.03 14.20 -9.83
N HIS A 59 10.80 14.30 -8.74
CA HIS A 59 10.39 13.82 -7.44
C HIS A 59 9.09 14.51 -6.98
N ASP A 60 9.01 15.83 -7.06
CA ASP A 60 7.84 16.62 -6.67
C ASP A 60 6.57 16.24 -7.46
N ILE A 61 6.73 15.94 -8.75
CA ILE A 61 5.63 15.44 -9.59
C ILE A 61 5.18 14.04 -9.15
N LEU A 62 6.10 13.18 -8.73
CA LEU A 62 5.83 11.81 -8.38
C LEU A 62 5.49 11.61 -6.90
N VAL A 63 5.63 12.65 -6.06
CA VAL A 63 5.51 12.51 -4.61
C VAL A 63 4.16 11.91 -4.18
N GLN A 64 3.06 12.34 -4.79
CA GLN A 64 1.73 11.81 -4.47
C GLN A 64 1.62 10.32 -4.84
N TRP A 65 2.13 9.94 -5.99
CA TRP A 65 2.17 8.54 -6.41
C TRP A 65 3.06 7.68 -5.49
N LEU A 66 4.18 8.22 -5.01
CA LEU A 66 5.04 7.55 -4.03
C LEU A 66 4.30 7.34 -2.70
N ILE A 67 3.57 8.35 -2.21
CA ILE A 67 2.74 8.25 -1.01
C ILE A 67 1.67 7.16 -1.18
N ASP A 68 0.96 7.14 -2.30
CA ASP A 68 -0.07 6.13 -2.59
C ASP A 68 0.53 4.71 -2.63
N GLN A 69 1.69 4.55 -3.23
CA GLN A 69 2.42 3.28 -3.22
C GLN A 69 2.81 2.84 -1.81
N ARG A 70 3.36 3.75 -1.00
CA ARG A 70 3.74 3.46 0.39
C ARG A 70 2.53 3.11 1.24
N THR A 71 1.45 3.88 1.15
CA THR A 71 0.19 3.60 1.85
C THR A 71 -0.33 2.19 1.54
N THR A 72 -0.16 1.74 0.31
CA THR A 72 -0.58 0.40 -0.12
C THR A 72 0.36 -0.70 0.42
N THR A 73 1.68 -0.47 0.41
CA THR A 73 2.69 -1.50 0.73
C THR A 73 3.00 -1.61 2.21
N ILE A 74 2.79 -0.55 3.00
CA ILE A 74 3.16 -0.52 4.43
C ILE A 74 2.46 -1.59 5.26
N HIS A 75 1.32 -2.09 4.83
CA HIS A 75 0.57 -3.16 5.49
C HIS A 75 1.10 -4.57 5.17
N MET A 76 2.06 -4.70 4.25
CA MET A 76 2.72 -5.96 3.99
C MET A 76 3.68 -6.29 5.14
N PRO A 77 3.80 -7.57 5.52
CA PRO A 77 4.69 -7.98 6.61
C PRO A 77 6.12 -7.43 6.44
N ASP A 78 6.65 -6.81 7.48
CA ASP A 78 8.02 -6.26 7.55
C ASP A 78 8.39 -5.23 6.45
N ALA A 79 7.41 -4.64 5.76
CA ALA A 79 7.66 -3.70 4.66
C ALA A 79 8.50 -2.48 5.10
N ASP A 80 8.25 -1.95 6.29
CA ASP A 80 9.01 -0.86 6.90
C ASP A 80 10.47 -1.27 7.17
N ARG A 81 10.69 -2.42 7.80
CA ARG A 81 12.02 -2.95 8.11
C ARG A 81 12.84 -3.26 6.85
N LEU A 82 12.18 -3.83 5.84
CA LEU A 82 12.81 -4.09 4.54
C LEU A 82 13.22 -2.79 3.85
N SER A 83 12.37 -1.76 3.89
CA SER A 83 12.70 -0.44 3.35
C SER A 83 13.90 0.17 4.07
N ILE A 84 13.94 0.16 5.40
CA ILE A 84 15.08 0.68 6.17
C ILE A 84 16.38 -0.05 5.86
N ARG A 85 16.34 -1.38 5.74
CA ARG A 85 17.51 -2.18 5.32
C ARG A 85 18.04 -1.70 3.97
N ASP A 86 17.16 -1.53 3.00
CA ASP A 86 17.54 -1.13 1.65
C ASP A 86 18.01 0.33 1.59
N HIS A 87 17.34 1.23 2.32
CA HIS A 87 17.78 2.63 2.47
C HIS A 87 19.16 2.74 3.12
N THR A 88 19.45 1.87 4.11
CA THR A 88 20.77 1.80 4.74
C THR A 88 21.85 1.42 3.72
N ALA A 89 21.58 0.41 2.87
CA ALA A 89 22.51 0.01 1.83
C ALA A 89 22.76 1.12 0.79
N VAL A 90 21.72 1.85 0.41
CA VAL A 90 21.85 3.02 -0.48
C VAL A 90 22.66 4.13 0.19
N TYR A 91 22.38 4.47 1.46
CA TYR A 91 23.13 5.46 2.21
C TYR A 91 24.61 5.08 2.30
N GLU A 92 24.94 3.85 2.66
CA GLU A 92 26.32 3.38 2.76
C GLU A 92 27.08 3.52 1.42
N ALA A 93 26.41 3.17 0.31
CA ALA A 93 27.00 3.31 -1.01
C ALA A 93 27.27 4.79 -1.39
N VAL A 94 26.34 5.69 -1.04
CA VAL A 94 26.54 7.14 -1.24
C VAL A 94 27.67 7.66 -0.34
N ALA A 95 27.71 7.26 0.94
CA ALA A 95 28.73 7.67 1.89
C ALA A 95 30.14 7.16 1.52
N GLN A 96 30.23 6.04 0.81
CA GLN A 96 31.48 5.48 0.30
C GLN A 96 31.84 6.00 -1.10
N HIS A 97 31.05 6.91 -1.66
CA HIS A 97 31.23 7.39 -3.03
C HIS A 97 31.31 6.25 -4.06
N ASP A 98 30.47 5.22 -3.90
CA ASP A 98 30.36 4.10 -4.84
C ASP A 98 29.07 4.22 -5.69
N PRO A 99 29.14 4.84 -6.89
CA PRO A 99 27.98 5.06 -7.73
C PRO A 99 27.37 3.78 -8.26
N MET A 100 28.17 2.75 -8.52
CA MET A 100 27.67 1.47 -9.05
C MET A 100 26.88 0.72 -8.00
N ARG A 101 27.37 0.66 -6.76
CA ARG A 101 26.67 0.09 -5.63
C ARG A 101 25.40 0.89 -5.33
N ALA A 102 25.46 2.22 -5.29
CA ALA A 102 24.29 3.07 -5.05
C ALA A 102 23.19 2.85 -6.12
N PHE A 103 23.56 2.69 -7.37
CA PHE A 103 22.62 2.35 -8.45
C PHE A 103 21.99 0.97 -8.24
N HIS A 104 22.81 -0.02 -7.91
CA HIS A 104 22.37 -1.39 -7.70
C HIS A 104 21.37 -1.50 -6.52
N GLU A 105 21.75 -0.94 -5.37
CA GLU A 105 20.93 -0.98 -4.15
C GLU A 105 19.59 -0.26 -4.34
N MET A 106 19.58 0.94 -4.93
CA MET A 106 18.35 1.66 -5.24
C MET A 106 17.48 0.89 -6.24
N THR A 107 18.09 0.27 -7.26
CA THR A 107 17.33 -0.52 -8.23
C THR A 107 16.69 -1.75 -7.58
N SER A 108 17.41 -2.42 -6.68
CA SER A 108 16.91 -3.57 -5.91
C SER A 108 15.77 -3.16 -4.98
N HIS A 109 15.92 -2.04 -4.28
CA HIS A 109 14.88 -1.45 -3.45
C HIS A 109 13.59 -1.18 -4.24
N LEU A 110 13.68 -0.46 -5.37
CA LEU A 110 12.52 -0.13 -6.20
C LEU A 110 11.84 -1.38 -6.79
N ARG A 111 12.61 -2.43 -7.11
CA ARG A 111 12.05 -3.72 -7.54
C ARG A 111 11.27 -4.42 -6.43
N LEU A 112 11.83 -4.44 -5.21
CA LEU A 112 11.15 -5.00 -4.04
C LEU A 112 9.82 -4.27 -3.78
N ILE A 113 9.83 -2.94 -3.75
CA ILE A 113 8.62 -2.14 -3.54
C ILE A 113 7.58 -2.41 -4.64
N SER A 114 8.01 -2.51 -5.90
CA SER A 114 7.11 -2.86 -7.01
C SER A 114 6.48 -4.25 -6.85
N GLN A 115 7.23 -5.22 -6.33
CA GLN A 115 6.72 -6.57 -6.04
C GLN A 115 5.70 -6.54 -4.89
N LEU A 116 6.02 -5.88 -3.78
CA LEU A 116 5.12 -5.71 -2.63
C LEU A 116 3.82 -5.01 -3.04
N TYR A 117 3.90 -3.99 -3.87
CA TYR A 117 2.73 -3.29 -4.38
C TYR A 117 1.81 -4.19 -5.20
N LYS A 118 2.37 -4.98 -6.13
CA LYS A 118 1.60 -5.94 -6.94
C LYS A 118 0.93 -7.01 -6.07
N GLU A 119 1.66 -7.52 -5.08
CA GLU A 119 1.13 -8.54 -4.17
C GLU A 119 0.02 -7.98 -3.28
N SER A 120 0.20 -6.78 -2.72
CA SER A 120 -0.81 -6.10 -1.92
C SER A 120 -2.10 -5.87 -2.72
N LYS A 121 -1.99 -5.41 -3.97
CA LYS A 121 -3.16 -5.27 -4.86
C LYS A 121 -3.84 -6.59 -5.14
N ARG A 122 -3.07 -7.64 -5.46
CA ARG A 122 -3.62 -8.99 -5.68
C ARG A 122 -4.42 -9.49 -4.48
N LEU A 123 -3.86 -9.33 -3.28
CA LEU A 123 -4.50 -9.74 -2.03
C LEU A 123 -5.78 -8.94 -1.77
N HIS A 124 -5.74 -7.63 -1.98
CA HIS A 124 -6.93 -6.77 -1.87
C HIS A 124 -8.06 -7.22 -2.81
N ASP A 125 -7.75 -7.45 -4.09
CA ASP A 125 -8.73 -7.88 -5.09
C ASP A 125 -9.32 -9.27 -4.76
N GLU A 126 -8.53 -10.16 -4.17
CA GLU A 126 -8.98 -11.47 -3.72
C GLU A 126 -9.95 -11.35 -2.53
N ILE A 127 -9.61 -10.54 -1.52
CA ILE A 127 -10.47 -10.25 -0.38
C ILE A 127 -11.80 -9.66 -0.85
N MET A 128 -11.77 -8.66 -1.72
CA MET A 128 -12.98 -8.00 -2.23
C MET A 128 -13.87 -8.97 -3.02
N ARG A 129 -13.29 -9.87 -3.82
CA ARG A 129 -14.06 -10.92 -4.50
C ARG A 129 -14.72 -11.88 -3.52
N ASN A 130 -14.03 -12.27 -2.45
CA ASN A 130 -14.59 -13.17 -1.45
C ASN A 130 -15.72 -12.49 -0.66
N VAL A 131 -15.52 -11.24 -0.24
CA VAL A 131 -16.57 -10.44 0.42
C VAL A 131 -17.81 -10.31 -0.48
N ALA A 132 -17.62 -10.01 -1.77
CA ALA A 132 -18.74 -9.92 -2.71
C ALA A 132 -19.52 -11.24 -2.83
N LYS A 133 -18.82 -12.39 -2.88
CA LYS A 133 -19.47 -13.72 -2.90
C LYS A 133 -20.25 -13.99 -1.62
N ASP A 134 -19.69 -13.67 -0.45
CA ASP A 134 -20.34 -13.89 0.83
C ASP A 134 -21.59 -13.00 0.99
N VAL A 135 -21.51 -11.75 0.55
CA VAL A 135 -22.65 -10.83 0.53
C VAL A 135 -23.75 -11.34 -0.39
N ALA A 136 -23.42 -11.77 -1.63
CA ALA A 136 -24.39 -12.33 -2.56
C ALA A 136 -25.09 -13.57 -1.99
N ALA A 137 -24.33 -14.51 -1.44
CA ALA A 137 -24.87 -15.72 -0.81
C ALA A 137 -25.77 -15.43 0.40
N ARG A 138 -25.47 -14.36 1.15
CA ARG A 138 -26.35 -13.92 2.26
C ARG A 138 -27.66 -13.34 1.75
N VAL A 139 -27.60 -12.47 0.75
CA VAL A 139 -28.78 -11.88 0.10
C VAL A 139 -29.71 -12.96 -0.48
N ASP A 140 -29.13 -13.95 -1.15
CA ASP A 140 -29.91 -15.08 -1.71
C ASP A 140 -30.64 -15.87 -0.60
N ARG A 141 -29.96 -16.20 0.50
CA ARG A 141 -30.57 -16.88 1.64
C ARG A 141 -31.71 -16.05 2.28
N GLU A 142 -31.49 -14.74 2.46
CA GLU A 142 -32.50 -13.84 3.01
C GLU A 142 -33.74 -13.75 2.10
N ASN A 143 -33.54 -13.66 0.78
CA ASN A 143 -34.59 -13.67 -0.22
C ASN A 143 -35.37 -15.02 -0.22
N GLU A 144 -34.70 -16.16 -0.20
CA GLU A 144 -35.34 -17.47 -0.12
C GLU A 144 -36.18 -17.64 1.14
N ALA A 145 -35.65 -17.19 2.28
CA ALA A 145 -36.37 -17.21 3.55
C ALA A 145 -37.64 -16.34 3.49
N MET A 146 -37.56 -15.14 2.93
CA MET A 146 -38.67 -14.23 2.73
C MET A 146 -39.75 -14.84 1.81
N TRP A 147 -39.33 -15.39 0.66
CA TRP A 147 -40.28 -16.04 -0.26
C TRP A 147 -40.93 -17.30 0.32
N SER A 148 -40.21 -18.03 1.15
CA SER A 148 -40.75 -19.19 1.86
C SER A 148 -41.81 -18.79 2.88
N SER A 149 -41.58 -17.73 3.66
CA SER A 149 -42.53 -17.16 4.61
C SER A 149 -43.84 -16.73 3.91
N LEU A 150 -43.71 -15.97 2.82
CA LEU A 150 -44.88 -15.50 2.05
C LEU A 150 -45.68 -16.63 1.42
N ARG A 151 -45.07 -17.76 1.07
CA ARG A 151 -45.79 -18.96 0.56
C ARG A 151 -46.58 -19.67 1.65
N VAL A 152 -46.06 -19.75 2.88
CA VAL A 152 -46.74 -20.34 4.03
C VAL A 152 -47.99 -19.53 4.40
N ASP A 153 -47.89 -18.20 4.42
CA ASP A 153 -49.01 -17.32 4.71
C ASP A 153 -50.16 -17.43 3.69
N ARG A 154 -49.84 -17.55 2.39
CA ARG A 154 -50.84 -17.79 1.35
C ARG A 154 -51.54 -19.15 1.51
N ALA A 155 -50.82 -20.19 1.85
CA ALA A 155 -51.39 -21.53 2.01
C ALA A 155 -52.27 -21.62 3.27
N SER A 156 -51.98 -20.85 4.30
CA SER A 156 -52.82 -20.75 5.50
C SER A 156 -54.09 -19.91 5.27
N ALA A 157 -54.02 -18.84 4.50
CA ALA A 157 -55.18 -18.01 4.12
C ALA A 157 -56.19 -18.75 3.25
N ASP A 158 -55.74 -19.60 2.31
CA ASP A 158 -56.60 -20.41 1.43
C ASP A 158 -57.37 -21.50 2.21
N LYS A 159 -56.78 -22.06 3.27
CA LYS A 159 -57.41 -23.02 4.16
C LYS A 159 -58.50 -22.39 5.06
N SER A 160 -58.38 -21.12 5.41
CA SER A 160 -59.38 -20.41 6.24
C SER A 160 -60.62 -19.95 5.45
N GLY A 161 -60.47 -19.75 4.13
CA GLY A 161 -61.54 -19.30 3.24
C GLY A 161 -62.60 -20.38 2.87
N LYS A 162 -62.30 -21.69 3.07
CA LYS A 162 -63.22 -22.80 2.69
C LYS A 162 -64.24 -23.23 3.74
N LYS A 163 -64.41 -22.52 4.87
CA LYS A 163 -65.33 -22.90 5.94
C LYS A 163 -66.59 -22.02 6.08
N ARG A 164 -67.07 -21.44 5.01
CA ARG A 164 -68.42 -20.85 5.00
C ARG A 164 -69.27 -21.49 3.92
N LYS A 165 -69.91 -22.62 4.24
CA LYS A 165 -71.16 -23.05 3.56
C LYS A 165 -72.31 -22.22 4.09
N PRO A 166 -73.17 -21.68 3.27
CA PRO A 166 -74.43 -21.16 3.73
C PRO A 166 -75.38 -22.36 4.11
N GLU A 167 -75.90 -22.36 5.29
CA GLU A 167 -77.05 -23.23 5.66
C GLU A 167 -78.30 -22.66 5.04
N PRO A 168 -79.32 -23.55 4.74
CA PRO A 168 -80.52 -23.23 3.99
C PRO A 168 -81.53 -22.35 4.70
#